data_625e93c3249b94cf419ca05f01bf48cc
#
_entry.id   625e93c3249b94cf419ca05f01bf48cc
#
_cell.length_a   1.000
_cell.length_b   1.000
_cell.length_c   1.000
_cell.angle_alpha   90.00
_cell.angle_beta   90.00
_cell.angle_gamma   90.00
#
_symmetry.space_group_name_H-M   'P 1'
#
loop_
_entity.id
_entity.type
_entity.pdbx_description
1 polymer ?
#
loop_
_entity_poly.entity_id
_entity_poly.type
_entity_poly.pdbx_seq_one_letter_code
_entity_poly.pdbx_strand_id
1 'polypeptide(L)'
;MALVENRELAFYTSQELIDLPVDDNVKIFKGALVGRNRSTGFARGLVAGDEFLGIAYQQADNTGAGHAAGAIRVRLHQNVDVVHALTGVVTGDIGRDVYASDDGTLTLAPTGNSRVGRVVAVEAANLARVRCQPVAGAAGVAGNWPVVVLPDANITLSLDHMNRVLLIGNSAARTLTLPPVATVRAGGGFRIVKTSAAAFAVTLDANGAETIDGNATYAAIDAKYDTALLMCTGTEWIIVSRDVA
;
A
#
# COMPACT_ATOMS: atom_id res chain seq x y z
N MET A 1 -9.18 -12.54 -12.35
CA MET A 1 -9.71 -13.79 -11.78
C MET A 1 -8.60 -14.46 -10.98
N ALA A 2 -8.84 -14.72 -9.71
CA ALA A 2 -7.87 -15.38 -8.83
C ALA A 2 -7.45 -16.77 -9.36
N LEU A 3 -6.23 -17.19 -9.02
CA LEU A 3 -5.70 -18.47 -9.45
C LEU A 3 -6.43 -19.64 -8.74
N VAL A 4 -6.73 -20.66 -9.50
CA VAL A 4 -7.31 -21.93 -9.01
C VAL A 4 -6.38 -23.12 -9.21
N GLU A 5 -5.29 -22.91 -9.96
CA GLU A 5 -4.26 -23.91 -10.24
C GLU A 5 -2.89 -23.28 -10.40
N ASN A 6 -1.82 -24.09 -10.42
CA ASN A 6 -0.46 -23.64 -10.62
C ASN A 6 -0.27 -23.04 -12.02
N ARG A 7 0.49 -21.93 -12.13
CA ARG A 7 0.82 -21.28 -13.38
C ARG A 7 2.33 -21.20 -13.58
N GLU A 8 2.78 -21.52 -14.78
CA GLU A 8 4.16 -21.30 -15.20
C GLU A 8 4.33 -19.90 -15.79
N LEU A 9 5.38 -19.20 -15.35
CA LEU A 9 5.76 -17.87 -15.84
C LEU A 9 7.19 -17.90 -16.39
N ALA A 10 7.43 -17.17 -17.47
CA ALA A 10 8.81 -16.97 -17.96
C ALA A 10 9.44 -15.77 -17.25
N PHE A 11 10.64 -15.97 -16.71
CA PHE A 11 11.43 -14.96 -16.00
C PHE A 11 12.63 -14.53 -16.85
N TYR A 12 12.93 -13.22 -16.91
CA TYR A 12 13.96 -12.64 -17.80
C TYR A 12 15.12 -11.96 -17.07
N THR A 13 15.10 -11.94 -15.73
CA THR A 13 16.15 -11.33 -14.92
C THR A 13 16.68 -12.29 -13.87
N SER A 14 17.83 -11.98 -13.27
CA SER A 14 18.32 -12.70 -12.09
C SER A 14 17.30 -12.59 -10.96
N GLN A 15 17.02 -13.70 -10.31
CA GLN A 15 15.94 -13.85 -9.35
C GLN A 15 16.49 -13.78 -7.93
N GLU A 16 15.94 -12.89 -7.14
CA GLU A 16 16.12 -12.90 -5.70
C GLU A 16 15.03 -13.76 -5.07
N LEU A 17 15.43 -14.72 -4.22
CA LEU A 17 14.50 -15.63 -3.56
C LEU A 17 14.44 -15.33 -2.07
N ILE A 18 13.23 -15.25 -1.55
CA ILE A 18 12.97 -15.13 -0.11
C ILE A 18 11.96 -16.19 0.33
N ASP A 19 12.01 -16.58 1.60
CA ASP A 19 11.05 -17.47 2.22
C ASP A 19 10.23 -16.71 3.26
N LEU A 20 8.89 -16.74 3.14
CA LEU A 20 7.96 -16.08 4.07
C LEU A 20 6.98 -17.06 4.69
N PRO A 21 6.58 -16.85 5.98
CA PRO A 21 5.58 -17.67 6.63
C PRO A 21 4.18 -17.42 6.03
N VAL A 22 3.44 -18.51 5.79
CA VAL A 22 2.11 -18.50 5.18
C VAL A 22 1.03 -18.41 6.27
N ASP A 23 -0.05 -17.65 5.98
CA ASP A 23 -1.20 -17.51 6.87
C ASP A 23 -1.92 -18.86 7.08
N ASP A 24 -2.76 -18.95 8.12
CA ASP A 24 -3.51 -20.16 8.38
C ASP A 24 -4.61 -20.37 7.33
N ASN A 25 -4.94 -21.63 7.06
CA ASN A 25 -5.97 -22.02 6.10
C ASN A 25 -5.83 -21.38 4.70
N VAL A 26 -4.59 -21.09 4.28
CA VAL A 26 -4.26 -20.47 2.99
C VAL A 26 -3.52 -21.43 2.09
N LYS A 27 -3.93 -21.47 0.81
CA LYS A 27 -3.21 -22.12 -0.28
C LYS A 27 -2.72 -21.06 -1.28
N ILE A 28 -1.43 -21.07 -1.57
CA ILE A 28 -0.77 -20.19 -2.54
C ILE A 28 -0.31 -21.08 -3.71
N PHE A 29 -0.81 -20.79 -4.91
CA PHE A 29 -0.40 -21.53 -6.09
C PHE A 29 0.95 -21.03 -6.63
N LYS A 30 1.72 -21.90 -7.28
CA LYS A 30 2.90 -21.50 -8.04
C LYS A 30 2.52 -20.45 -9.08
N GLY A 31 3.32 -19.39 -9.21
CA GLY A 31 3.07 -18.29 -10.14
C GLY A 31 2.01 -17.28 -9.66
N ALA A 32 1.44 -17.46 -8.47
CA ALA A 32 0.55 -16.48 -7.85
C ALA A 32 1.31 -15.23 -7.43
N LEU A 33 0.66 -14.08 -7.55
CA LEU A 33 1.08 -12.86 -6.86
C LEU A 33 0.80 -13.05 -5.37
N VAL A 34 1.78 -12.74 -4.53
CA VAL A 34 1.69 -12.95 -3.08
C VAL A 34 1.65 -11.61 -2.37
N GLY A 35 0.71 -11.47 -1.46
CA GLY A 35 0.51 -10.29 -0.63
C GLY A 35 0.71 -10.58 0.85
N ARG A 36 0.89 -9.52 1.63
CA ARG A 36 0.90 -9.56 3.09
C ARG A 36 -0.52 -9.31 3.60
N ASN A 37 -1.08 -10.27 4.32
CA ASN A 37 -2.27 -10.01 5.11
C ASN A 37 -1.92 -9.01 6.22
N ARG A 38 -2.48 -7.81 6.14
CA ARG A 38 -2.16 -6.72 7.09
C ARG A 38 -2.64 -7.00 8.51
N SER A 39 -3.66 -7.84 8.67
CA SER A 39 -4.22 -8.19 9.98
C SER A 39 -3.34 -9.19 10.74
N THR A 40 -2.73 -10.15 10.02
CA THR A 40 -1.95 -11.24 10.60
C THR A 40 -0.44 -11.08 10.38
N GLY A 41 -0.01 -10.29 9.37
CA GLY A 41 1.38 -10.13 8.97
C GLY A 41 1.93 -11.26 8.09
N PHE A 42 1.16 -12.33 7.86
CA PHE A 42 1.57 -13.50 7.10
C PHE A 42 1.32 -13.37 5.60
N ALA A 43 1.98 -14.24 4.81
CA ALA A 43 1.81 -14.30 3.36
C ALA A 43 0.53 -15.03 2.97
N ARG A 44 -0.15 -14.52 1.93
CA ARG A 44 -1.31 -15.15 1.28
C ARG A 44 -1.32 -14.87 -0.22
N GLY A 45 -2.17 -15.54 -1.00
CA GLY A 45 -2.51 -15.06 -2.34
C GLY A 45 -2.95 -13.60 -2.26
N LEU A 46 -2.42 -12.75 -3.14
CA LEU A 46 -2.63 -11.31 -3.09
C LEU A 46 -4.12 -10.98 -3.17
N VAL A 47 -4.58 -10.15 -2.27
CA VAL A 47 -5.90 -9.52 -2.29
C VAL A 47 -5.69 -8.03 -2.54
N ALA A 48 -6.63 -7.41 -3.26
CA ALA A 48 -6.58 -5.97 -3.54
C ALA A 48 -6.36 -5.15 -2.26
N GLY A 49 -5.35 -4.25 -2.29
CA GLY A 49 -4.93 -3.45 -1.13
C GLY A 49 -3.82 -4.08 -0.27
N ASP A 50 -3.47 -5.35 -0.47
CA ASP A 50 -2.31 -5.96 0.21
C ASP A 50 -0.98 -5.32 -0.21
N GLU A 51 0.00 -5.39 0.66
CA GLU A 51 1.41 -5.14 0.30
C GLU A 51 1.91 -6.31 -0.56
N PHE A 52 2.34 -6.04 -1.79
CA PHE A 52 2.92 -7.05 -2.67
C PHE A 52 4.27 -7.53 -2.14
N LEU A 53 4.47 -8.84 -2.03
CA LEU A 53 5.68 -9.47 -1.50
C LEU A 53 6.55 -10.15 -2.56
N GLY A 54 5.95 -10.58 -3.67
CA GLY A 54 6.65 -11.30 -4.73
C GLY A 54 5.73 -12.27 -5.47
N ILE A 55 6.35 -13.13 -6.30
CA ILE A 55 5.65 -14.16 -7.08
C ILE A 55 6.04 -15.53 -6.52
N ALA A 56 5.07 -16.40 -6.26
CA ALA A 56 5.30 -17.71 -5.69
C ALA A 56 6.15 -18.59 -6.63
N TYR A 57 7.34 -18.98 -6.15
CA TYR A 57 8.25 -19.90 -6.83
C TYR A 57 7.68 -21.33 -6.91
N GLN A 58 7.01 -21.74 -5.85
CA GLN A 58 6.39 -23.04 -5.71
C GLN A 58 5.05 -22.91 -5.00
N GLN A 59 4.20 -23.94 -5.11
CA GLN A 59 2.96 -24.01 -4.34
C GLN A 59 3.28 -24.13 -2.85
N ALA A 60 2.48 -23.45 -2.03
CA ALA A 60 2.46 -23.61 -0.58
C ALA A 60 1.02 -23.85 -0.12
N ASP A 61 0.78 -24.94 0.60
CA ASP A 61 -0.56 -25.35 1.05
C ASP A 61 -0.58 -25.45 2.57
N ASN A 62 -1.13 -24.44 3.23
CA ASN A 62 -1.34 -24.36 4.68
C ASN A 62 -2.80 -24.63 5.06
N THR A 63 -3.55 -25.35 4.19
CA THR A 63 -4.91 -25.78 4.48
C THR A 63 -4.86 -27.16 5.13
N GLY A 64 -5.56 -27.34 6.23
CA GLY A 64 -5.65 -28.64 6.89
C GLY A 64 -5.72 -28.53 8.41
N ALA A 65 -6.16 -29.60 9.05
CA ALA A 65 -6.27 -29.65 10.50
C ALA A 65 -4.87 -29.56 11.14
N GLY A 66 -4.66 -28.57 12.02
CA GLY A 66 -3.42 -28.35 12.76
C GLY A 66 -2.39 -27.44 12.08
N HIS A 67 -2.68 -26.90 10.91
CA HIS A 67 -1.83 -25.91 10.24
C HIS A 67 -2.15 -24.51 10.78
N ALA A 68 -1.36 -24.04 11.73
CA ALA A 68 -1.43 -22.67 12.22
C ALA A 68 -0.72 -21.69 11.26
N ALA A 69 -0.98 -20.40 11.42
CA ALA A 69 -0.24 -19.35 10.71
C ALA A 69 1.27 -19.50 10.94
N GLY A 70 2.05 -19.49 9.87
CA GLY A 70 3.49 -19.69 9.91
C GLY A 70 3.97 -21.15 9.97
N ALA A 71 3.07 -22.14 10.01
CA ALA A 71 3.45 -23.58 10.06
C ALA A 71 4.23 -24.00 8.82
N ILE A 72 3.96 -23.40 7.66
CA ILE A 72 4.73 -23.59 6.43
C ILE A 72 5.24 -22.25 5.89
N ARG A 73 6.17 -22.33 4.94
CA ARG A 73 6.74 -21.15 4.28
C ARG A 73 6.51 -21.25 2.77
N VAL A 74 6.31 -20.09 2.14
CA VAL A 74 6.29 -19.94 0.69
C VAL A 74 7.59 -19.30 0.23
N ARG A 75 8.21 -19.85 -0.80
CA ARG A 75 9.36 -19.25 -1.48
C ARG A 75 8.88 -18.35 -2.60
N LEU A 76 9.38 -17.12 -2.64
CA LEU A 76 8.98 -16.08 -3.58
C LEU A 76 10.14 -15.59 -4.42
N HIS A 77 9.87 -15.31 -5.69
CA HIS A 77 10.72 -14.47 -6.52
C HIS A 77 10.46 -13.01 -6.22
N GLN A 78 11.52 -12.23 -6.04
CA GLN A 78 11.48 -10.77 -5.96
C GLN A 78 12.32 -10.16 -7.09
N ASN A 79 12.05 -8.88 -7.41
CA ASN A 79 12.82 -8.10 -8.40
C ASN A 79 12.97 -8.81 -9.76
N VAL A 80 11.85 -9.33 -10.29
CA VAL A 80 11.84 -10.14 -11.52
C VAL A 80 11.02 -9.49 -12.64
N ASP A 81 11.44 -9.70 -13.87
CA ASP A 81 10.67 -9.37 -15.07
C ASP A 81 9.90 -10.62 -15.52
N VAL A 82 8.58 -10.50 -15.61
CA VAL A 82 7.69 -11.58 -16.06
C VAL A 82 6.80 -11.12 -17.20
N VAL A 83 6.49 -12.02 -18.11
CA VAL A 83 5.45 -11.79 -19.13
C VAL A 83 4.11 -12.20 -18.55
N HIS A 84 3.17 -11.27 -18.55
CA HIS A 84 1.85 -11.46 -17.97
C HIS A 84 0.77 -10.75 -18.79
N ALA A 85 -0.44 -11.30 -18.78
CA ALA A 85 -1.59 -10.65 -19.36
C ALA A 85 -1.87 -9.30 -18.67
N LEU A 86 -2.02 -8.24 -19.45
CA LEU A 86 -2.35 -6.89 -18.99
C LEU A 86 -3.28 -6.24 -20.02
N THR A 87 -4.56 -6.29 -19.74
CA THR A 87 -5.60 -5.85 -20.67
C THR A 87 -5.45 -4.36 -21.01
N GLY A 88 -5.51 -4.03 -22.31
CA GLY A 88 -5.47 -2.66 -22.80
C GLY A 88 -4.09 -2.01 -22.77
N VAL A 89 -3.02 -2.73 -22.46
CA VAL A 89 -1.65 -2.19 -22.48
C VAL A 89 -1.24 -1.78 -23.90
N VAL A 90 -0.63 -0.59 -24.03
CA VAL A 90 -0.07 -0.06 -25.27
C VAL A 90 1.38 0.40 -25.05
N THR A 91 2.14 0.62 -26.13
CA THR A 91 3.56 1.02 -26.06
C THR A 91 3.77 2.29 -25.20
N GLY A 92 2.81 3.22 -25.20
CA GLY A 92 2.85 4.42 -24.36
C GLY A 92 2.77 4.16 -22.84
N ASP A 93 2.42 2.94 -22.45
CA ASP A 93 2.37 2.54 -21.03
C ASP A 93 3.71 2.04 -20.48
N ILE A 94 4.76 1.95 -21.31
CA ILE A 94 6.10 1.58 -20.82
C ILE A 94 6.54 2.56 -19.76
N GLY A 95 6.94 2.03 -18.59
CA GLY A 95 7.30 2.81 -17.41
C GLY A 95 6.14 3.08 -16.44
N ARG A 96 4.88 2.89 -16.86
CA ARG A 96 3.72 3.03 -15.95
C ARG A 96 3.71 1.95 -14.87
N ASP A 97 3.18 2.33 -13.71
CA ASP A 97 2.93 1.39 -12.62
C ASP A 97 1.84 0.38 -12.99
N VAL A 98 2.05 -0.85 -12.54
CA VAL A 98 1.14 -1.98 -12.69
C VAL A 98 0.63 -2.37 -11.31
N TYR A 99 -0.65 -2.67 -11.25
CA TYR A 99 -1.36 -3.06 -10.03
C TYR A 99 -1.97 -4.44 -10.19
N ALA A 100 -2.36 -5.06 -9.08
CA ALA A 100 -3.07 -6.33 -9.05
C ALA A 100 -4.37 -6.19 -8.27
N SER A 101 -5.45 -6.73 -8.81
CA SER A 101 -6.76 -6.83 -8.16
C SER A 101 -6.92 -8.12 -7.36
N ASP A 102 -6.15 -9.14 -7.69
CA ASP A 102 -6.07 -10.44 -7.03
C ASP A 102 -4.72 -11.11 -7.32
N ASP A 103 -4.55 -12.35 -6.91
CA ASP A 103 -3.31 -13.12 -7.05
C ASP A 103 -2.98 -13.58 -8.48
N GLY A 104 -3.86 -13.31 -9.44
CA GLY A 104 -3.71 -13.71 -10.85
C GLY A 104 -3.99 -12.64 -11.88
N THR A 105 -4.48 -11.45 -11.48
CA THR A 105 -4.95 -10.42 -12.41
C THR A 105 -4.17 -9.13 -12.26
N LEU A 106 -3.53 -8.67 -13.36
CA LEU A 106 -2.87 -7.37 -13.44
C LEU A 106 -3.77 -6.31 -14.11
N THR A 107 -3.58 -5.06 -13.69
CA THR A 107 -4.33 -3.90 -14.19
C THR A 107 -3.46 -2.63 -14.16
N LEU A 108 -3.81 -1.63 -15.00
CA LEU A 108 -3.24 -0.28 -14.95
C LEU A 108 -4.03 0.67 -14.03
N ALA A 109 -5.15 0.21 -13.47
CA ALA A 109 -5.98 0.99 -12.56
C ALA A 109 -5.43 0.95 -11.13
N PRO A 110 -5.09 2.11 -10.52
CA PRO A 110 -4.50 2.15 -9.17
C PRO A 110 -5.54 2.00 -8.05
N THR A 111 -6.78 2.44 -8.26
CA THR A 111 -7.79 2.57 -7.20
C THR A 111 -8.18 1.22 -6.63
N GLY A 112 -7.98 1.04 -5.32
CA GLY A 112 -8.31 -0.17 -4.59
C GLY A 112 -7.39 -1.37 -4.85
N ASN A 113 -6.41 -1.26 -5.76
CA ASN A 113 -5.54 -2.35 -6.18
C ASN A 113 -4.15 -2.27 -5.53
N SER A 114 -3.45 -3.39 -5.46
CA SER A 114 -2.09 -3.49 -4.94
C SER A 114 -1.06 -3.16 -6.02
N ARG A 115 -0.15 -2.21 -5.77
CA ARG A 115 0.97 -1.96 -6.68
C ARG A 115 1.92 -3.16 -6.68
N VAL A 116 2.24 -3.68 -7.87
CA VAL A 116 3.13 -4.84 -8.02
C VAL A 116 4.41 -4.53 -8.79
N GLY A 117 4.43 -3.47 -9.59
CA GLY A 117 5.61 -3.15 -10.38
C GLY A 117 5.35 -2.11 -11.46
N ARG A 118 6.03 -2.26 -12.61
CA ARG A 118 5.87 -1.36 -13.76
C ARG A 118 6.01 -2.10 -15.08
N VAL A 119 5.42 -1.56 -16.14
CA VAL A 119 5.57 -2.06 -17.52
C VAL A 119 7.01 -1.82 -17.98
N VAL A 120 7.69 -2.86 -18.46
CA VAL A 120 9.04 -2.79 -19.02
C VAL A 120 8.99 -2.86 -20.56
N ALA A 121 8.09 -3.70 -21.08
CA ALA A 121 7.87 -3.84 -22.52
C ALA A 121 6.44 -4.29 -22.80
N VAL A 122 5.95 -4.03 -24.00
CA VAL A 122 4.71 -4.60 -24.53
C VAL A 122 5.10 -5.70 -25.53
N GLU A 123 4.74 -6.94 -25.20
CA GLU A 123 5.13 -8.12 -25.97
C GLU A 123 4.12 -8.42 -27.10
N ALA A 124 2.83 -8.18 -26.82
CA ALA A 124 1.73 -8.32 -27.77
C ALA A 124 0.50 -7.55 -27.26
N ALA A 125 -0.58 -7.57 -28.03
CA ALA A 125 -1.86 -7.04 -27.56
C ALA A 125 -2.28 -7.73 -26.25
N ASN A 126 -2.57 -6.93 -25.22
CA ASN A 126 -2.92 -7.40 -23.87
C ASN A 126 -1.85 -8.26 -23.18
N LEU A 127 -0.59 -8.16 -23.59
CA LEU A 127 0.52 -8.92 -23.00
C LEU A 127 1.72 -8.00 -22.76
N ALA A 128 2.17 -7.89 -21.52
CA ALA A 128 3.27 -7.03 -21.15
C ALA A 128 4.37 -7.79 -20.41
N ARG A 129 5.61 -7.32 -20.55
CA ARG A 129 6.68 -7.65 -19.62
C ARG A 129 6.59 -6.65 -18.46
N VAL A 130 6.40 -7.18 -17.27
CA VAL A 130 6.24 -6.39 -16.05
C VAL A 130 7.41 -6.68 -15.13
N ARG A 131 8.09 -5.62 -14.68
CA ARG A 131 9.06 -5.72 -13.58
C ARG A 131 8.31 -5.74 -12.28
N CYS A 132 8.21 -6.93 -11.68
CA CYS A 132 7.59 -7.13 -10.39
C CYS A 132 8.60 -6.84 -9.28
N GLN A 133 8.31 -5.80 -8.50
CA GLN A 133 9.16 -5.38 -7.39
C GLN A 133 8.30 -5.16 -6.16
N PRO A 134 8.53 -5.92 -5.08
CA PRO A 134 7.95 -5.56 -3.79
C PRO A 134 8.36 -4.12 -3.47
N VAL A 135 7.40 -3.28 -3.19
CA VAL A 135 7.72 -2.00 -2.58
C VAL A 135 8.12 -2.35 -1.16
N ALA A 136 9.42 -2.42 -0.88
CA ALA A 136 9.92 -2.52 0.48
C ALA A 136 9.24 -1.40 1.25
N GLY A 137 8.41 -1.78 2.22
CA GLY A 137 7.39 -0.98 2.88
C GLY A 137 7.72 0.48 2.73
N ALA A 138 6.95 1.27 2.04
CA ALA A 138 7.31 2.54 1.45
C ALA A 138 8.15 3.41 2.39
N ALA A 139 9.42 3.04 2.52
CA ALA A 139 10.45 3.97 2.93
C ALA A 139 10.46 4.97 1.80
N GLY A 140 9.84 6.11 2.03
CA GLY A 140 9.58 7.11 1.02
C GLY A 140 10.77 7.23 0.08
N VAL A 141 10.56 6.88 -1.18
CA VAL A 141 11.43 7.40 -2.23
C VAL A 141 11.28 8.89 -2.05
N ALA A 142 12.35 9.53 -1.58
CA ALA A 142 12.37 10.95 -1.36
C ALA A 142 11.84 11.63 -2.62
N GLY A 143 10.63 12.20 -2.56
CA GLY A 143 10.15 13.09 -3.57
C GLY A 143 8.79 12.82 -4.23
N ASN A 144 8.13 11.67 -4.09
CA ASN A 144 6.84 11.48 -4.78
C ASN A 144 5.78 10.78 -3.90
N TRP A 145 5.21 11.53 -2.96
CA TRP A 145 4.05 11.06 -2.22
C TRP A 145 2.80 11.21 -3.08
N PRO A 146 2.05 10.11 -3.33
CA PRO A 146 0.80 10.20 -4.06
C PRO A 146 -0.16 11.19 -3.40
N VAL A 147 -0.87 11.96 -4.21
CA VAL A 147 -1.85 12.93 -3.74
C VAL A 147 -3.22 12.29 -3.62
N VAL A 148 -3.90 12.53 -2.50
CA VAL A 148 -5.29 12.14 -2.26
C VAL A 148 -6.09 13.37 -1.86
N VAL A 149 -7.21 13.62 -2.54
CA VAL A 149 -8.15 14.66 -2.16
C VAL A 149 -9.17 14.04 -1.19
N LEU A 150 -9.21 14.59 0.02
CA LEU A 150 -10.17 14.17 1.05
C LEU A 150 -11.52 14.85 0.81
N PRO A 151 -12.64 14.18 1.13
CA PRO A 151 -13.95 14.82 1.12
C PRO A 151 -14.05 15.91 2.21
N ASP A 152 -14.91 16.89 2.00
CA ASP A 152 -15.21 17.94 2.99
C ASP A 152 -16.09 17.40 4.12
N ALA A 153 -15.52 16.54 4.97
CA ALA A 153 -16.19 15.86 6.08
C ALA A 153 -15.20 15.57 7.22
N ASN A 154 -15.72 15.21 8.39
CA ASN A 154 -14.92 14.57 9.42
C ASN A 154 -14.55 13.16 8.96
N ILE A 155 -13.28 12.78 9.06
CA ILE A 155 -12.77 11.52 8.51
C ILE A 155 -11.86 10.85 9.52
N THR A 156 -12.02 9.54 9.68
CA THR A 156 -11.00 8.70 10.29
C THR A 156 -10.03 8.26 9.20
N LEU A 157 -8.76 8.65 9.32
CA LEU A 157 -7.72 8.24 8.40
C LEU A 157 -7.39 6.75 8.63
N SER A 158 -7.06 6.06 7.54
CA SER A 158 -6.72 4.63 7.55
C SER A 158 -5.30 4.40 7.04
N LEU A 159 -4.86 3.16 7.05
CA LEU A 159 -3.56 2.77 6.47
C LEU A 159 -3.44 3.10 4.97
N ASP A 160 -4.57 3.23 4.25
CA ASP A 160 -4.57 3.61 2.84
C ASP A 160 -4.15 5.06 2.60
N HIS A 161 -4.23 5.89 3.64
CA HIS A 161 -3.78 7.29 3.61
C HIS A 161 -2.28 7.45 3.93
N MET A 162 -1.61 6.38 4.38
CA MET A 162 -0.20 6.44 4.77
C MET A 162 0.73 6.74 3.60
N ASN A 163 1.80 7.52 3.87
CA ASN A 163 2.80 7.95 2.88
C ASN A 163 2.19 8.69 1.69
N ARG A 164 1.18 9.53 1.94
CA ARG A 164 0.48 10.33 0.95
C ARG A 164 0.42 11.80 1.35
N VAL A 165 0.24 12.65 0.36
CA VAL A 165 -0.18 14.05 0.56
C VAL A 165 -1.70 14.08 0.53
N LEU A 166 -2.30 14.47 1.64
CA LEU A 166 -3.75 14.57 1.82
C LEU A 166 -4.18 16.01 1.65
N LEU A 167 -4.93 16.30 0.59
CA LEU A 167 -5.49 17.63 0.34
C LEU A 167 -6.88 17.72 0.93
N ILE A 168 -7.14 18.73 1.75
CA ILE A 168 -8.47 19.00 2.30
C ILE A 168 -8.95 20.42 1.95
N GLY A 169 -10.09 20.48 1.27
CA GLY A 169 -10.80 21.73 0.92
C GLY A 169 -12.06 21.86 1.75
N ASN A 170 -11.94 22.33 3.01
CA ASN A 170 -13.05 22.39 3.93
C ASN A 170 -13.86 23.68 3.82
N SER A 171 -15.21 23.57 3.93
CA SER A 171 -16.17 24.67 4.01
C SER A 171 -16.67 24.94 5.44
N ALA A 172 -16.29 24.10 6.41
CA ALA A 172 -16.55 24.21 7.84
C ALA A 172 -15.36 23.62 8.63
N ALA A 173 -15.35 23.79 9.95
CA ALA A 173 -14.37 23.11 10.80
C ALA A 173 -14.47 21.58 10.61
N ARG A 174 -13.30 20.91 10.42
CA ARG A 174 -13.24 19.47 10.21
C ARG A 174 -12.23 18.82 11.13
N THR A 175 -12.54 17.59 11.52
CA THR A 175 -11.64 16.74 12.31
C THR A 175 -11.17 15.57 11.47
N LEU A 176 -9.85 15.35 11.45
CA LEU A 176 -9.20 14.16 10.90
C LEU A 176 -8.69 13.33 12.05
N THR A 177 -9.36 12.22 12.36
CA THR A 177 -8.92 11.28 13.39
C THR A 177 -7.81 10.40 12.82
N LEU A 178 -6.68 10.33 13.50
CA LEU A 178 -5.52 9.53 13.08
C LEU A 178 -5.78 8.03 13.28
N PRO A 179 -5.17 7.15 12.49
CA PRO A 179 -5.25 5.72 12.73
C PRO A 179 -4.53 5.35 14.04
N PRO A 180 -4.95 4.27 14.73
CA PRO A 180 -4.28 3.82 15.95
C PRO A 180 -2.79 3.56 15.72
N VAL A 181 -1.93 4.07 16.60
CA VAL A 181 -0.46 3.89 16.55
C VAL A 181 -0.09 2.40 16.45
N ALA A 182 -0.80 1.54 17.18
CA ALA A 182 -0.58 0.09 17.14
C ALA A 182 -0.78 -0.56 15.76
N THR A 183 -1.54 0.09 14.85
CA THR A 183 -1.78 -0.40 13.48
C THR A 183 -0.81 0.18 12.46
N VAL A 184 -0.05 1.21 12.85
CA VAL A 184 0.87 1.94 11.98
C VAL A 184 2.30 1.51 12.28
N ARG A 185 3.07 1.17 11.26
CA ARG A 185 4.49 0.91 11.43
C ARG A 185 5.23 2.20 11.79
N ALA A 186 6.16 2.14 12.75
CA ALA A 186 7.03 3.26 13.09
C ALA A 186 7.74 3.81 11.83
N GLY A 187 7.75 5.13 11.68
CA GLY A 187 8.25 5.84 10.49
C GLY A 187 7.18 6.04 9.40
N GLY A 188 6.01 5.42 9.50
CA GLY A 188 4.87 5.73 8.62
C GLY A 188 4.27 7.10 8.94
N GLY A 189 3.79 7.82 7.92
CA GLY A 189 3.23 9.15 8.13
C GLY A 189 2.43 9.65 6.94
N PHE A 190 1.97 10.88 7.01
CA PHE A 190 1.31 11.58 5.91
C PHE A 190 1.49 13.09 6.05
N ARG A 191 1.40 13.79 4.92
CA ARG A 191 1.37 15.23 4.87
C ARG A 191 -0.05 15.69 4.63
N ILE A 192 -0.57 16.57 5.47
CA ILE A 192 -1.86 17.21 5.31
C ILE A 192 -1.63 18.61 4.76
N VAL A 193 -2.43 19.01 3.76
CA VAL A 193 -2.39 20.35 3.15
C VAL A 193 -3.83 20.87 3.05
N LYS A 194 -4.11 21.99 3.67
CA LYS A 194 -5.36 22.71 3.52
C LYS A 194 -5.37 23.47 2.21
N THR A 195 -6.37 23.26 1.37
CA THR A 195 -6.47 23.90 0.04
C THR A 195 -7.53 24.99 -0.03
N SER A 196 -8.47 25.04 0.92
CA SER A 196 -9.51 26.08 0.98
C SER A 196 -8.99 27.38 1.57
N ALA A 197 -9.53 28.52 1.09
CA ALA A 197 -9.30 29.84 1.67
C ALA A 197 -10.22 30.17 2.85
N ALA A 198 -11.19 29.27 3.16
CA ALA A 198 -12.09 29.44 4.28
C ALA A 198 -11.34 29.39 5.61
N ALA A 199 -11.61 30.33 6.52
CA ALA A 199 -10.95 30.43 7.82
C ALA A 199 -11.52 29.40 8.85
N PHE A 200 -11.70 28.16 8.43
CA PHE A 200 -12.13 27.06 9.29
C PHE A 200 -10.97 26.11 9.53
N ALA A 201 -10.71 25.79 10.78
CA ALA A 201 -9.62 24.90 11.15
C ALA A 201 -9.86 23.45 10.68
N VAL A 202 -8.78 22.79 10.32
CA VAL A 202 -8.68 21.34 10.24
C VAL A 202 -7.97 20.86 11.50
N THR A 203 -8.71 20.16 12.35
CA THR A 203 -8.18 19.60 13.60
C THR A 203 -7.70 18.18 13.36
N LEU A 204 -6.47 17.87 13.75
CA LEU A 204 -5.98 16.51 13.83
C LEU A 204 -6.28 15.98 15.23
N ASP A 205 -6.86 14.80 15.31
CA ASP A 205 -7.30 14.15 16.54
C ASP A 205 -6.63 12.79 16.66
N ALA A 206 -5.88 12.56 17.74
CA ALA A 206 -5.25 11.27 17.97
C ALA A 206 -6.32 10.20 18.28
N ASN A 207 -6.02 8.94 18.00
CA ASN A 207 -6.98 7.86 18.24
C ASN A 207 -7.11 7.55 19.76
N GLY A 208 -8.31 7.72 20.30
CA GLY A 208 -8.62 7.36 21.70
C GLY A 208 -7.79 8.14 22.71
N ALA A 209 -6.92 7.46 23.46
CA ALA A 209 -6.05 8.07 24.48
C ALA A 209 -4.62 8.35 23.96
N GLU A 210 -4.37 8.18 22.66
CA GLU A 210 -3.07 8.46 22.04
C GLU A 210 -2.82 9.97 21.95
N THR A 211 -1.59 10.36 21.57
CA THR A 211 -1.20 11.77 21.52
C THR A 211 -0.51 12.15 20.21
N ILE A 212 -0.56 13.45 19.90
CA ILE A 212 0.21 14.13 18.86
C ILE A 212 1.09 15.15 19.59
N ASP A 213 2.41 14.93 19.61
CA ASP A 213 3.36 15.74 20.41
C ASP A 213 2.90 15.90 21.87
N GLY A 214 2.41 14.82 22.50
CA GLY A 214 1.91 14.80 23.86
C GLY A 214 0.50 15.39 24.07
N ASN A 215 -0.20 15.86 23.03
CA ASN A 215 -1.55 16.43 23.10
C ASN A 215 -2.56 15.54 22.37
N ALA A 216 -3.80 15.50 22.84
CA ALA A 216 -4.86 14.73 22.19
C ALA A 216 -5.20 15.25 20.79
N THR A 217 -5.10 16.56 20.57
CA THR A 217 -5.46 17.20 19.29
C THR A 217 -4.43 18.25 18.86
N TYR A 218 -4.41 18.54 17.56
CA TYR A 218 -3.65 19.63 16.96
C TYR A 218 -4.56 20.39 15.98
N ALA A 219 -4.78 21.69 16.19
CA ALA A 219 -5.80 22.49 15.50
C ALA A 219 -5.24 23.71 14.72
N ALA A 220 -3.94 23.78 14.46
CA ALA A 220 -3.31 24.95 13.82
C ALA A 220 -3.19 24.87 12.29
N ILE A 221 -4.11 24.14 11.61
CA ILE A 221 -4.22 24.09 10.14
C ILE A 221 -5.47 24.87 9.76
N ASP A 222 -5.41 26.19 9.72
CA ASP A 222 -6.57 27.07 9.55
C ASP A 222 -6.50 28.02 8.34
N ALA A 223 -5.31 28.30 7.83
CA ALA A 223 -5.12 29.10 6.63
C ALA A 223 -4.92 28.23 5.36
N LYS A 224 -5.13 28.83 4.19
CA LYS A 224 -4.88 28.16 2.90
C LYS A 224 -3.39 27.86 2.75
N TYR A 225 -3.08 26.62 2.38
CA TYR A 225 -1.74 26.04 2.24
C TYR A 225 -1.00 25.76 3.54
N ASP A 226 -1.65 25.95 4.70
CA ASP A 226 -1.12 25.38 5.91
C ASP A 226 -0.88 23.88 5.75
N THR A 227 0.23 23.40 6.27
CA THR A 227 0.64 22.00 6.17
C THR A 227 1.08 21.43 7.51
N ALA A 228 0.86 20.15 7.71
CA ALA A 228 1.48 19.35 8.76
C ALA A 228 2.00 18.03 8.18
N LEU A 229 3.24 17.70 8.47
CA LEU A 229 3.83 16.39 8.20
C LEU A 229 3.87 15.62 9.52
N LEU A 230 3.09 14.54 9.59
CA LEU A 230 3.01 13.67 10.75
C LEU A 230 3.78 12.38 10.50
N MET A 231 4.37 11.85 11.58
CA MET A 231 5.04 10.56 11.61
C MET A 231 4.65 9.79 12.87
N CYS A 232 4.38 8.50 12.72
CA CYS A 232 4.19 7.57 13.83
C CYS A 232 5.56 7.12 14.37
N THR A 233 5.79 7.25 15.67
CA THR A 233 7.02 6.77 16.34
C THR A 233 6.94 5.30 16.71
N GLY A 234 5.72 4.72 16.71
CA GLY A 234 5.40 3.40 17.25
C GLY A 234 4.74 3.46 18.63
N THR A 235 4.77 4.62 19.28
CA THR A 235 4.13 4.87 20.59
C THR A 235 3.21 6.09 20.57
N GLU A 236 3.47 7.05 19.71
CA GLU A 236 2.68 8.27 19.53
C GLU A 236 2.84 8.84 18.12
N TRP A 237 2.05 9.85 17.79
CA TRP A 237 2.22 10.68 16.62
C TRP A 237 3.07 11.90 16.93
N ILE A 238 3.96 12.27 16.02
CA ILE A 238 4.74 13.52 16.11
C ILE A 238 4.56 14.35 14.85
N ILE A 239 4.61 15.68 15.00
CA ILE A 239 4.67 16.62 13.90
C ILE A 239 6.13 16.87 13.55
N VAL A 240 6.58 16.30 12.43
CA VAL A 240 7.97 16.42 11.96
C VAL A 240 8.24 17.78 11.35
N SER A 241 7.23 18.33 10.68
CA SER A 241 7.32 19.64 10.03
C SER A 241 5.93 20.23 9.91
N ARG A 242 5.84 21.54 10.07
CA ARG A 242 4.64 22.33 9.84
C ARG A 242 5.00 23.64 9.15
N ASP A 243 4.09 24.10 8.30
CA ASP A 243 4.10 25.45 7.75
C ASP A 243 2.69 25.99 7.99
N VAL A 244 2.58 26.98 8.85
CA VAL A 244 1.31 27.60 9.28
C VAL A 244 1.47 29.11 9.16
N ALA A 245 0.54 29.76 8.49
CA ALA A 245 0.53 31.21 8.24
C ALA A 245 0.19 32.01 9.52
#